data_43ff8c5b705fc9d76d0169638b3726fb
#
_entry.id   43ff8c5b705fc9d76d0169638b3726fb
#
_cell.length_a   1.000
_cell.length_b   1.000
_cell.length_c   1.000
_cell.angle_alpha   90.00
_cell.angle_beta   90.00
_cell.angle_gamma   90.00
#
_symmetry.space_group_name_H-M   'P 1'
#
loop_
_entity.id
_entity.type
_entity.pdbx_description
1 polymer ?
#
loop_
_entity_poly.entity_id
_entity_poly.type
_entity_poly.pdbx_seq_one_letter_code
_entity_poly.pdbx_strand_id
1 'polypeptide(L)'
;RSLVEERGRFLMIPSEEISAMAPEGPVHVNATNIKEVIFPLEGETAHAVLEANLRAVHEQAKRTGREILPHLNHPNFKYTFTAEILAAVTADKFFEVYNGHMSVNHLGDADHPSMERMWDIANTIRVADLHAPPLYGIATDDSHNYHGNPRAAPGRGWVMVRCRHLTPEKLI
;
A
#
# COMPACT_ATOMS: atom_id res chain seq x y z
N ARG A 1 9.66 -19.56 6.23
CA ARG A 1 10.57 -18.43 6.03
C ARG A 1 12.03 -18.89 5.99
N SER A 2 12.55 -19.50 7.03
CA SER A 2 13.95 -19.95 7.10
C SER A 2 14.39 -20.94 6.00
N LEU A 3 13.45 -21.66 5.37
CA LEU A 3 13.75 -22.65 4.32
C LEU A 3 14.08 -22.01 2.96
N VAL A 4 13.71 -20.75 2.74
CA VAL A 4 13.86 -20.07 1.46
C VAL A 4 14.71 -18.80 1.55
N GLU A 5 14.94 -18.28 2.75
CA GLU A 5 15.82 -17.12 2.94
C GLU A 5 17.29 -17.46 2.72
N GLU A 6 18.00 -16.58 2.03
CA GLU A 6 19.44 -16.67 1.83
C GLU A 6 20.10 -15.36 2.25
N ARG A 7 20.94 -15.41 3.29
CA ARG A 7 21.58 -14.22 3.86
C ARG A 7 22.30 -13.40 2.81
N GLY A 8 21.94 -12.12 2.73
CA GLY A 8 22.54 -11.17 1.80
C GLY A 8 22.07 -11.29 0.35
N ARG A 9 21.17 -12.24 0.02
CA ARG A 9 20.65 -12.46 -1.33
C ARG A 9 19.13 -12.45 -1.42
N PHE A 10 18.46 -13.08 -0.48
CA PHE A 10 17.01 -13.18 -0.47
C PHE A 10 16.46 -13.10 0.95
N LEU A 11 15.55 -12.18 1.18
CA LEU A 11 14.91 -11.92 2.47
C LEU A 11 13.39 -11.94 2.31
N MET A 12 12.70 -12.65 3.21
CA MET A 12 11.25 -12.59 3.33
C MET A 12 10.85 -11.76 4.56
N ILE A 13 10.15 -10.66 4.34
CA ILE A 13 9.69 -9.76 5.41
C ILE A 13 8.25 -10.13 5.77
N PRO A 14 7.92 -10.38 7.06
CA PRO A 14 6.55 -10.62 7.49
C PRO A 14 5.68 -9.42 7.15
N SER A 15 4.61 -9.65 6.43
CA SER A 15 3.70 -8.60 5.98
C SER A 15 2.28 -9.12 5.92
N GLU A 16 1.31 -8.23 5.92
CA GLU A 16 -0.09 -8.57 5.70
C GLU A 16 -0.79 -7.50 4.88
N GLU A 17 -1.88 -7.87 4.28
CA GLU A 17 -2.89 -6.97 3.74
C GLU A 17 -4.05 -6.89 4.72
N ILE A 18 -4.24 -5.73 5.34
CA ILE A 18 -5.35 -5.41 6.21
C ILE A 18 -6.54 -5.08 5.31
N SER A 19 -7.45 -6.04 5.14
CA SER A 19 -8.57 -5.93 4.21
C SER A 19 -9.84 -5.48 4.94
N ALA A 20 -10.15 -4.19 4.84
CA ALA A 20 -11.34 -3.57 5.40
C ALA A 20 -12.35 -3.18 4.32
N MET A 21 -13.55 -2.76 4.74
CA MET A 21 -14.62 -2.32 3.86
C MET A 21 -15.18 -0.99 4.36
N ALA A 22 -15.45 -0.08 3.45
CA ALA A 22 -16.19 1.16 3.69
C ALA A 22 -17.47 1.19 2.85
N PRO A 23 -18.42 2.12 3.09
CA PRO A 23 -19.60 2.28 2.24
C PRO A 23 -19.27 2.52 0.77
N GLU A 24 -18.18 3.23 0.47
CA GLU A 24 -17.71 3.52 -0.89
C GLU A 24 -17.07 2.30 -1.58
N GLY A 25 -16.53 1.35 -0.79
CA GLY A 25 -15.89 0.15 -1.33
C GLY A 25 -14.76 -0.41 -0.47
N PRO A 26 -13.95 -1.32 -1.02
CA PRO A 26 -12.85 -1.96 -0.28
C PRO A 26 -11.73 -0.96 0.04
N VAL A 27 -11.22 -1.06 1.27
CA VAL A 27 -10.08 -0.29 1.78
C VAL A 27 -9.02 -1.28 2.24
N HIS A 28 -7.96 -1.44 1.48
CA HIS A 28 -6.89 -2.36 1.79
C HIS A 28 -5.59 -1.60 2.08
N VAL A 29 -4.92 -1.99 3.16
CA VAL A 29 -3.64 -1.42 3.59
C VAL A 29 -2.65 -2.55 3.77
N ASN A 30 -1.53 -2.51 3.07
CA ASN A 30 -0.42 -3.38 3.36
C ASN A 30 0.41 -2.83 4.52
N ALA A 31 0.82 -3.72 5.42
CA ALA A 31 1.75 -3.42 6.49
C ALA A 31 2.97 -4.34 6.38
N THR A 32 4.11 -3.77 5.97
CA THR A 32 5.36 -4.52 5.77
C THR A 32 6.23 -4.47 7.01
N ASN A 33 6.75 -5.64 7.45
CA ASN A 33 7.57 -5.85 8.64
C ASN A 33 6.78 -5.88 9.96
N ILE A 34 5.56 -6.37 9.92
CA ILE A 34 4.74 -6.56 11.12
C ILE A 34 5.35 -7.56 12.10
N LYS A 35 4.99 -7.44 13.36
CA LYS A 35 5.32 -8.41 14.42
C LYS A 35 4.16 -9.36 14.71
N GLU A 36 2.94 -8.86 14.63
CA GLU A 36 1.69 -9.56 14.91
C GLU A 36 0.60 -9.08 13.98
N VAL A 37 -0.43 -9.89 13.80
CA VAL A 37 -1.58 -9.57 12.94
C VAL A 37 -2.30 -8.32 13.44
N ILE A 38 -2.72 -7.44 12.51
CA ILE A 38 -3.53 -6.25 12.74
C ILE A 38 -4.91 -6.52 12.16
N PHE A 39 -5.93 -6.61 13.02
CA PHE A 39 -7.29 -6.83 12.55
C PHE A 39 -7.84 -5.58 11.88
N PRO A 40 -8.58 -5.72 10.76
CA PRO A 40 -9.16 -4.58 10.06
C PRO A 40 -10.15 -3.82 10.94
N LEU A 41 -10.07 -2.49 10.88
CA LEU A 41 -10.95 -1.57 11.60
C LEU A 41 -11.96 -0.97 10.64
N GLU A 42 -13.18 -0.79 11.13
CA GLU A 42 -14.30 -0.20 10.40
C GLU A 42 -14.35 1.32 10.55
N GLY A 43 -15.16 1.99 9.74
CA GLY A 43 -15.43 3.43 9.80
C GLY A 43 -16.58 3.83 8.88
N GLU A 44 -17.03 5.06 9.00
CA GLU A 44 -18.20 5.57 8.28
C GLU A 44 -17.91 5.96 6.82
N THR A 45 -16.64 6.14 6.47
CA THR A 45 -16.17 6.52 5.12
C THR A 45 -14.87 5.82 4.78
N ALA A 46 -14.54 5.71 3.48
CA ALA A 46 -13.25 5.16 3.03
C ALA A 46 -12.05 5.90 3.65
N HIS A 47 -12.13 7.21 3.79
CA HIS A 47 -11.12 8.02 4.48
C HIS A 47 -10.97 7.60 5.95
N ALA A 48 -12.08 7.49 6.70
CA ALA A 48 -12.04 7.11 8.12
C ALA A 48 -11.51 5.69 8.34
N VAL A 49 -11.91 4.74 7.48
CA VAL A 49 -11.40 3.36 7.51
C VAL A 49 -9.91 3.33 7.24
N LEU A 50 -9.44 4.05 6.23
CA LEU A 50 -8.01 4.13 5.89
C LEU A 50 -7.19 4.72 7.04
N GLU A 51 -7.61 5.85 7.59
CA GLU A 51 -6.95 6.51 8.73
C GLU A 51 -6.88 5.59 9.97
N ALA A 52 -7.97 4.87 10.28
CA ALA A 52 -8.01 3.96 11.42
C ALA A 52 -7.00 2.81 11.26
N ASN A 53 -6.93 2.20 10.08
CA ASN A 53 -6.04 1.08 9.82
C ASN A 53 -4.57 1.53 9.74
N LEU A 54 -4.27 2.67 9.13
CA LEU A 54 -2.91 3.26 9.15
C LEU A 54 -2.45 3.56 10.58
N ARG A 55 -3.35 4.13 11.41
CA ARG A 55 -3.06 4.38 12.82
C ARG A 55 -2.74 3.11 13.58
N ALA A 56 -3.47 2.02 13.36
CA ALA A 56 -3.20 0.72 13.99
C ALA A 56 -1.81 0.19 13.61
N VAL A 57 -1.37 0.36 12.36
CA VAL A 57 0.00 0.01 11.93
C VAL A 57 1.03 0.85 12.67
N HIS A 58 0.85 2.17 12.75
CA HIS A 58 1.76 3.06 13.47
C HIS A 58 1.80 2.79 14.98
N GLU A 59 0.68 2.43 15.58
CA GLU A 59 0.61 2.02 16.99
C GLU A 59 1.38 0.72 17.24
N GLN A 60 1.28 -0.26 16.33
CA GLN A 60 2.10 -1.46 16.45
C GLN A 60 3.58 -1.13 16.31
N ALA A 61 3.98 -0.31 15.34
CA ALA A 61 5.36 0.13 15.15
C ALA A 61 5.91 0.77 16.43
N LYS A 62 5.18 1.73 16.99
CA LYS A 62 5.55 2.42 18.23
C LYS A 62 5.66 1.47 19.43
N ARG A 63 4.67 0.59 19.63
CA ARG A 63 4.63 -0.35 20.74
C ARG A 63 5.73 -1.40 20.69
N THR A 64 6.10 -1.83 19.49
CA THR A 64 7.08 -2.90 19.29
C THR A 64 8.51 -2.39 19.05
N GLY A 65 8.70 -1.08 18.85
CA GLY A 65 9.96 -0.48 18.47
C GLY A 65 10.48 -0.93 17.11
N ARG A 66 9.56 -1.39 16.23
CA ARG A 66 9.89 -1.92 14.91
C ARG A 66 9.39 -0.95 13.83
N GLU A 67 10.24 -0.60 12.89
CA GLU A 67 9.80 0.13 11.71
C GLU A 67 8.87 -0.77 10.89
N ILE A 68 7.66 -0.28 10.61
CA ILE A 68 6.66 -0.95 9.78
C ILE A 68 6.27 0.05 8.69
N LEU A 69 6.33 -0.38 7.44
CA LEU A 69 5.95 0.46 6.32
C LEU A 69 4.49 0.14 5.93
N PRO A 70 3.54 1.05 6.20
CA PRO A 70 2.22 0.96 5.62
C PRO A 70 2.19 1.50 4.20
N HIS A 71 1.27 1.01 3.37
CA HIS A 71 0.86 1.68 2.15
C HIS A 71 -0.59 1.35 1.77
N LEU A 72 -1.27 2.31 1.15
CA LEU A 72 -2.59 2.09 0.59
C LEU A 72 -2.48 1.24 -0.67
N ASN A 73 -3.25 0.14 -0.74
CA ASN A 73 -3.35 -0.70 -1.92
C ASN A 73 -4.31 -0.11 -2.96
N HIS A 74 -4.01 -0.37 -4.21
CA HIS A 74 -4.89 -0.26 -5.39
C HIS A 74 -6.09 0.74 -5.26
N PRO A 75 -5.88 2.07 -5.13
CA PRO A 75 -6.98 3.03 -4.92
C PRO A 75 -8.12 2.95 -5.95
N ASN A 76 -7.80 2.56 -7.20
CA ASN A 76 -8.78 2.39 -8.27
C ASN A 76 -9.53 1.05 -8.25
N PHE A 77 -9.26 0.17 -7.27
CA PHE A 77 -10.06 -1.03 -7.12
C PHE A 77 -11.49 -0.65 -6.74
N LYS A 78 -12.43 -0.94 -7.65
CA LYS A 78 -13.83 -0.49 -7.58
C LYS A 78 -13.99 1.04 -7.44
N TYR A 79 -12.94 1.80 -7.75
CA TYR A 79 -12.92 3.26 -7.65
C TYR A 79 -13.30 3.80 -6.26
N THR A 80 -12.87 3.10 -5.22
CA THR A 80 -13.16 3.46 -3.83
C THR A 80 -12.58 4.81 -3.43
N PHE A 81 -11.41 5.18 -3.99
CA PHE A 81 -10.71 6.40 -3.63
C PHE A 81 -10.71 7.42 -4.76
N THR A 82 -10.83 8.70 -4.38
CA THR A 82 -10.52 9.83 -5.26
C THR A 82 -9.14 10.39 -4.95
N ALA A 83 -8.60 11.20 -5.84
CA ALA A 83 -7.31 11.87 -5.62
C ALA A 83 -7.36 12.83 -4.40
N GLU A 84 -8.51 13.43 -4.13
CA GLU A 84 -8.72 14.32 -2.98
C GLU A 84 -8.67 13.55 -1.67
N ILE A 85 -9.31 12.36 -1.60
CA ILE A 85 -9.24 11.49 -0.43
C ILE A 85 -7.79 11.05 -0.21
N LEU A 86 -7.11 10.62 -1.28
CA LEU A 86 -5.71 10.22 -1.22
C LEU A 86 -4.81 11.36 -0.73
N ALA A 87 -5.07 12.59 -1.18
CA ALA A 87 -4.32 13.77 -0.73
C ALA A 87 -4.55 14.09 0.75
N ALA A 88 -5.76 13.91 1.25
CA ALA A 88 -6.15 14.24 2.62
C ALA A 88 -5.53 13.30 3.68
N VAL A 89 -5.19 12.07 3.31
CA VAL A 89 -4.57 11.09 4.21
C VAL A 89 -3.09 11.41 4.42
N THR A 90 -2.80 12.32 5.34
CA THR A 90 -1.42 12.78 5.58
C THR A 90 -0.60 11.84 6.49
N ALA A 91 -1.24 10.87 7.12
CA ALA A 91 -0.58 9.87 7.96
C ALA A 91 0.26 8.86 7.17
N ASP A 92 -0.01 8.70 5.87
CA ASP A 92 0.73 7.82 4.98
C ASP A 92 1.60 8.61 3.99
N LYS A 93 2.65 7.92 3.52
CA LYS A 93 3.58 8.43 2.50
C LYS A 93 3.60 7.58 1.24
N PHE A 94 3.00 6.39 1.27
CA PHE A 94 3.12 5.42 0.21
C PHE A 94 1.75 4.90 -0.23
N PHE A 95 1.60 4.70 -1.54
CA PHE A 95 0.43 4.05 -2.11
C PHE A 95 0.82 3.27 -3.36
N GLU A 96 0.02 2.32 -3.78
CA GLU A 96 0.26 1.59 -5.02
C GLU A 96 -0.12 2.45 -6.23
N VAL A 97 0.89 2.96 -6.93
CA VAL A 97 0.72 3.57 -8.26
C VAL A 97 0.58 2.50 -9.34
N TYR A 98 1.10 1.30 -9.09
CA TYR A 98 0.94 0.12 -9.93
C TYR A 98 0.63 -1.10 -9.08
N ASN A 99 -0.38 -1.86 -9.51
CA ASN A 99 -0.73 -3.15 -8.94
C ASN A 99 -0.86 -4.18 -10.08
N GLY A 100 -0.26 -5.36 -9.90
CA GLY A 100 -0.21 -6.40 -10.93
C GLY A 100 -1.50 -7.20 -11.09
N HIS A 101 -2.52 -7.00 -10.22
CA HIS A 101 -3.80 -7.68 -10.32
C HIS A 101 -4.68 -7.06 -11.39
N MET A 102 -5.37 -7.90 -12.15
CA MET A 102 -6.11 -7.51 -13.36
C MET A 102 -7.35 -6.66 -13.10
N SER A 103 -7.94 -6.73 -11.91
CA SER A 103 -9.20 -6.04 -11.57
C SER A 103 -9.00 -4.65 -10.97
N VAL A 104 -7.78 -4.15 -10.94
CA VAL A 104 -7.45 -2.92 -10.20
C VAL A 104 -7.79 -1.63 -10.94
N ASN A 105 -8.15 -1.66 -12.22
CA ASN A 105 -8.50 -0.48 -13.01
C ASN A 105 -7.42 0.63 -13.04
N HIS A 106 -6.13 0.28 -12.96
CA HIS A 106 -5.07 1.28 -12.80
C HIS A 106 -4.93 2.27 -13.97
N LEU A 107 -5.47 1.96 -15.14
CA LEU A 107 -5.51 2.90 -16.26
C LEU A 107 -6.68 3.90 -16.18
N GLY A 108 -7.61 3.71 -15.22
CA GLY A 108 -8.82 4.49 -15.13
C GLY A 108 -9.81 4.18 -16.26
N ASP A 109 -10.77 5.07 -16.46
CA ASP A 109 -11.76 5.04 -17.54
C ASP A 109 -12.18 6.47 -17.94
N ALA A 110 -13.33 6.64 -18.61
CA ALA A 110 -13.81 7.96 -19.05
C ALA A 110 -14.14 8.91 -17.88
N ASP A 111 -14.52 8.34 -16.73
CA ASP A 111 -14.99 9.09 -15.56
C ASP A 111 -13.98 9.11 -14.41
N HIS A 112 -12.97 8.23 -14.45
CA HIS A 112 -12.00 8.06 -13.38
C HIS A 112 -10.56 8.18 -13.90
N PRO A 113 -9.69 8.92 -13.20
CA PRO A 113 -8.29 9.07 -13.58
C PRO A 113 -7.52 7.76 -13.47
N SER A 114 -6.46 7.60 -14.25
CA SER A 114 -5.47 6.55 -14.01
C SER A 114 -4.78 6.74 -12.65
N MET A 115 -4.15 5.68 -12.14
CA MET A 115 -3.39 5.74 -10.89
C MET A 115 -2.27 6.79 -10.94
N GLU A 116 -1.55 6.89 -12.08
CA GLU A 116 -0.53 7.93 -12.28
C GLU A 116 -1.13 9.33 -12.25
N ARG A 117 -2.27 9.52 -12.89
CA ARG A 117 -2.97 10.82 -12.89
C ARG A 117 -3.51 11.15 -11.49
N MET A 118 -4.04 10.17 -10.77
CA MET A 118 -4.44 10.32 -9.38
C MET A 118 -3.27 10.76 -8.49
N TRP A 119 -2.09 10.17 -8.71
CA TRP A 119 -0.85 10.54 -8.02
C TRP A 119 -0.45 12.00 -8.26
N ASP A 120 -0.48 12.45 -9.53
CA ASP A 120 -0.20 13.85 -9.88
C ASP A 120 -1.17 14.81 -9.18
N ILE A 121 -2.47 14.52 -9.23
CA ILE A 121 -3.51 15.37 -8.61
C ILE A 121 -3.32 15.39 -7.09
N ALA A 122 -3.20 14.23 -6.45
CA ALA A 122 -3.03 14.12 -5.00
C ALA A 122 -1.78 14.87 -4.53
N ASN A 123 -0.66 14.74 -5.23
CA ASN A 123 0.58 15.44 -4.88
C ASN A 123 0.49 16.95 -5.13
N THR A 124 -0.22 17.38 -6.17
CA THR A 124 -0.49 18.80 -6.39
C THR A 124 -1.23 19.40 -5.19
N ILE A 125 -2.33 18.76 -4.76
CA ILE A 125 -3.12 19.19 -3.59
C ILE A 125 -2.25 19.17 -2.32
N ARG A 126 -1.51 18.07 -2.09
CA ARG A 126 -0.67 17.95 -0.88
C ARG A 126 0.38 19.06 -0.78
N VAL A 127 1.08 19.31 -1.86
CA VAL A 127 2.20 20.28 -1.85
C VAL A 127 1.68 21.72 -1.92
N ALA A 128 0.74 22.02 -2.80
CA ALA A 128 0.29 23.39 -3.03
C ALA A 128 -0.71 23.88 -1.97
N ASP A 129 -1.68 23.06 -1.60
CA ASP A 129 -2.80 23.48 -0.77
C ASP A 129 -2.65 23.07 0.70
N LEU A 130 -2.20 21.82 0.94
CA LEU A 130 -2.10 21.28 2.29
C LEU A 130 -0.72 21.48 2.93
N HIS A 131 0.28 21.91 2.17
CA HIS A 131 1.69 22.02 2.62
C HIS A 131 2.20 20.73 3.27
N ALA A 132 1.70 19.59 2.80
CA ALA A 132 2.05 18.25 3.28
C ALA A 132 3.14 17.61 2.41
N PRO A 133 3.91 16.65 2.94
CA PRO A 133 4.88 15.90 2.15
C PRO A 133 4.20 15.14 0.98
N PRO A 134 4.88 15.00 -0.16
CA PRO A 134 4.35 14.25 -1.28
C PRO A 134 4.18 12.76 -0.95
N LEU A 135 3.27 12.11 -1.66
CA LEU A 135 3.13 10.66 -1.69
C LEU A 135 4.17 10.04 -2.64
N TYR A 136 4.67 8.88 -2.25
CA TYR A 136 5.56 8.06 -3.05
C TYR A 136 4.81 6.84 -3.60
N GLY A 137 5.08 6.52 -4.86
CA GLY A 137 4.48 5.37 -5.53
C GLY A 137 5.21 4.06 -5.20
N ILE A 138 4.44 3.02 -4.92
CA ILE A 138 4.91 1.63 -4.81
C ILE A 138 4.31 0.82 -5.96
N ALA A 139 5.02 -0.22 -6.38
CA ALA A 139 4.51 -1.19 -7.33
C ALA A 139 4.51 -2.58 -6.68
N THR A 140 3.40 -3.31 -6.80
CA THR A 140 3.21 -4.63 -6.21
C THR A 140 2.62 -5.63 -7.21
N ASP A 141 2.73 -6.90 -6.87
CA ASP A 141 2.14 -7.99 -7.65
C ASP A 141 0.65 -8.19 -7.37
N ASP A 142 0.25 -8.02 -6.12
CA ASP A 142 -1.06 -8.46 -5.60
C ASP A 142 -1.37 -9.89 -6.07
N SER A 143 -0.41 -10.80 -5.83
CA SER A 143 -0.42 -12.12 -6.46
C SER A 143 -1.39 -13.08 -5.78
N HIS A 144 -2.23 -13.70 -6.62
CA HIS A 144 -3.24 -14.68 -6.22
C HIS A 144 -3.03 -16.04 -6.88
N ASN A 145 -2.11 -16.15 -7.84
CA ASN A 145 -1.88 -17.36 -8.64
C ASN A 145 -0.41 -17.74 -8.68
N TYR A 146 -0.07 -18.83 -8.02
CA TYR A 146 1.31 -19.30 -7.86
C TYR A 146 1.67 -20.53 -8.69
N HIS A 147 0.68 -21.13 -9.39
CA HIS A 147 0.83 -22.42 -10.08
C HIS A 147 0.34 -22.34 -11.53
N GLY A 148 1.16 -21.73 -12.39
CA GLY A 148 0.95 -21.79 -13.84
C GLY A 148 -0.12 -20.90 -14.45
N ASN A 149 -0.94 -20.22 -13.65
CA ASN A 149 -1.87 -19.22 -14.17
C ASN A 149 -1.16 -17.86 -14.25
N PRO A 150 -1.04 -17.23 -15.45
CA PRO A 150 -0.33 -15.96 -15.61
C PRO A 150 -1.09 -14.74 -15.02
N ARG A 151 -2.38 -14.92 -14.67
CA ARG A 151 -3.19 -13.85 -14.11
C ARG A 151 -2.85 -13.63 -12.65
N ALA A 152 -2.56 -12.40 -12.25
CA ALA A 152 -2.13 -12.05 -10.89
C ALA A 152 -1.02 -12.99 -10.36
N ALA A 153 -0.01 -13.22 -11.17
CA ALA A 153 1.17 -14.03 -10.84
C ALA A 153 2.26 -13.17 -10.21
N PRO A 154 3.18 -13.75 -9.40
CA PRO A 154 4.35 -13.04 -8.89
C PRO A 154 5.26 -12.50 -9.99
N GLY A 155 5.99 -11.40 -9.69
CA GLY A 155 6.97 -10.80 -10.60
C GLY A 155 6.39 -9.79 -11.60
N ARG A 156 5.23 -9.22 -11.31
CA ARG A 156 4.56 -8.21 -12.17
C ARG A 156 4.78 -6.78 -11.70
N GLY A 157 4.96 -6.59 -10.39
CA GLY A 157 5.21 -5.29 -9.79
C GLY A 157 6.31 -5.38 -8.72
N TRP A 158 7.23 -4.41 -8.72
CA TRP A 158 8.30 -4.32 -7.73
C TRP A 158 8.85 -2.91 -7.63
N VAL A 159 9.58 -2.64 -6.56
CA VAL A 159 10.36 -1.43 -6.39
C VAL A 159 11.84 -1.76 -6.21
N MET A 160 12.70 -0.83 -6.59
CA MET A 160 14.13 -0.93 -6.35
C MET A 160 14.49 -0.10 -5.12
N VAL A 161 15.08 -0.75 -4.12
CA VAL A 161 15.49 -0.09 -2.87
C VAL A 161 17.00 -0.09 -2.75
N ARG A 162 17.59 1.09 -2.56
CA ARG A 162 19.03 1.21 -2.28
C ARG A 162 19.29 1.11 -0.80
N CYS A 163 19.88 0.00 -0.35
CA CYS A 163 20.28 -0.20 1.03
C CYS A 163 21.71 -0.76 1.14
N ARG A 164 22.35 -0.58 2.31
CA ARG A 164 23.69 -1.13 2.54
C ARG A 164 23.68 -2.62 2.85
N HIS A 165 22.64 -3.07 3.53
CA HIS A 165 22.50 -4.46 3.98
C HIS A 165 21.08 -4.92 3.74
N LEU A 166 20.92 -6.15 3.27
CA LEU A 166 19.62 -6.77 3.07
C LEU A 166 19.06 -7.26 4.41
N THR A 167 18.50 -6.33 5.17
CA THR A 167 17.77 -6.58 6.43
C THR A 167 16.49 -5.75 6.48
N PRO A 168 15.45 -6.17 7.23
CA PRO A 168 14.21 -5.39 7.34
C PRO A 168 14.47 -3.95 7.77
N GLU A 169 15.31 -3.74 8.77
CA GLU A 169 15.60 -2.42 9.36
C GLU A 169 16.35 -1.46 8.41
N LYS A 170 16.85 -1.97 7.29
CA LYS A 170 17.54 -1.15 6.28
C LYS A 170 16.75 -1.01 4.98
N LEU A 171 15.66 -1.77 4.85
CA LEU A 171 14.75 -1.72 3.72
C LEU A 171 13.53 -0.84 4.01
N ILE A 172 13.08 -0.82 5.26
CA ILE A 172 11.99 -0.01 5.77
C ILE A 172 12.55 1.31 6.35
#